data_86c929a3dea5cc78eb5c59535bb3aa98
#
_entry.id   86c929a3dea5cc78eb5c59535bb3aa98
#
_cell.length_a   1.000
_cell.length_b   1.000
_cell.length_c   1.000
_cell.angle_alpha   90.00
_cell.angle_beta   90.00
_cell.angle_gamma   90.00
#
_symmetry.space_group_name_H-M   'P 1'
#
loop_
_entity.id
_entity.type
_entity.pdbx_description
1 polymer ?
#
loop_
_entity_poly.entity_id
_entity_poly.type
_entity_poly.pdbx_seq_one_letter_code
_entity_poly.pdbx_strand_id
1 'polypeptide(L)'
;MEKAKYQISKSQFFFIAVFYIFADDIIRGIYAQKLKQDIWISIIASALLSVIILACYFLLYKTSNKGEFAAIIKENVGRPIAFVLFVLYGFYFAFLTFLGLRDIAEVITIFMIHDFPVYVAGIAILAVVIYGLYHGIEAFARTTSILFFVHLVIFVFFSGLILISNRSHFEYFLPIAENGLIPFIKPTLHSAYAAPFGKLFVLLIIYQFVLEKEKSYRYGYYAILYTGLLLLLISVYNIIILGPEAMILDIRPSLRISKRIDIVFFIQRLDLLVINSLIMMSFVKVWVLLFGARYLLADAFKIKNGNKIPFVLSILIVIALMFFAKNYITFLDFRQTIIIPYVNLTFEIIIPFLLIIIAIIRKIIRIMKAPARRENILTQSE
;
A
#
# COMPACT_ATOMS: atom_id res chain seq x y z
N MET A 1 32.18 -5.87 15.46
CA MET A 1 31.46 -6.58 14.41
C MET A 1 30.48 -5.57 13.78
N GLU A 2 30.79 -5.04 12.59
CA GLU A 2 29.84 -4.27 11.79
C GLU A 2 28.62 -5.16 11.53
N LYS A 3 27.45 -4.69 11.99
CA LYS A 3 26.18 -5.33 11.63
C LYS A 3 26.09 -5.29 10.11
N ALA A 4 26.16 -6.44 9.45
CA ALA A 4 25.88 -6.56 8.03
C ALA A 4 24.53 -5.85 7.78
N LYS A 5 24.57 -4.74 7.06
CA LYS A 5 23.40 -3.91 6.81
C LYS A 5 22.57 -4.68 5.79
N TYR A 6 21.44 -5.25 6.23
CA TYR A 6 20.49 -5.93 5.33
C TYR A 6 20.19 -5.04 4.12
N GLN A 7 20.28 -5.62 2.94
CA GLN A 7 20.18 -4.85 1.69
C GLN A 7 19.29 -5.59 0.69
N ILE A 8 18.48 -4.82 0.00
CA ILE A 8 17.60 -5.30 -1.08
C ILE A 8 17.94 -4.60 -2.39
N SER A 9 17.71 -5.27 -3.52
CA SER A 9 17.92 -4.67 -4.84
C SER A 9 16.78 -3.69 -5.18
N LYS A 10 17.03 -2.80 -6.14
CA LYS A 10 16.02 -1.91 -6.69
C LYS A 10 14.82 -2.63 -7.30
N SER A 11 15.05 -3.79 -7.94
CA SER A 11 13.97 -4.63 -8.49
C SER A 11 13.13 -5.27 -7.38
N GLN A 12 13.75 -5.73 -6.30
CA GLN A 12 13.04 -6.24 -5.13
C GLN A 12 12.18 -5.17 -4.46
N PHE A 13 12.69 -3.93 -4.36
CA PHE A 13 11.90 -2.80 -3.89
C PHE A 13 10.69 -2.53 -4.79
N PHE A 14 10.86 -2.60 -6.11
CA PHE A 14 9.76 -2.49 -7.07
C PHE A 14 8.68 -3.56 -6.83
N PHE A 15 9.06 -4.83 -6.71
CA PHE A 15 8.10 -5.91 -6.49
C PHE A 15 7.35 -5.77 -5.17
N ILE A 16 8.04 -5.38 -4.09
CA ILE A 16 7.41 -5.10 -2.79
C ILE A 16 6.40 -3.94 -2.94
N ALA A 17 6.79 -2.84 -3.59
CA ALA A 17 5.93 -1.69 -3.77
C ALA A 17 4.71 -2.01 -4.63
N VAL A 18 4.87 -2.77 -5.73
CA VAL A 18 3.74 -3.21 -6.58
C VAL A 18 2.72 -4.00 -5.74
N PHE A 19 3.15 -5.04 -5.03
CA PHE A 19 2.24 -5.86 -4.24
C PHE A 19 1.59 -5.09 -3.10
N TYR A 20 2.36 -4.23 -2.44
CA TYR A 20 1.86 -3.37 -1.38
C TYR A 20 0.72 -2.45 -1.86
N ILE A 21 0.89 -1.82 -3.01
CA ILE A 21 -0.10 -0.91 -3.61
C ILE A 21 -1.29 -1.70 -4.16
N PHE A 22 -1.03 -2.77 -4.89
CA PHE A 22 -2.06 -3.56 -5.56
C PHE A 22 -2.97 -4.35 -4.60
N ALA A 23 -2.52 -4.61 -3.35
CA ALA A 23 -3.33 -5.26 -2.33
C ALA A 23 -4.58 -4.45 -1.91
N ASP A 24 -4.65 -3.17 -2.24
CA ASP A 24 -5.84 -2.33 -2.06
C ASP A 24 -6.59 -2.18 -3.40
N ASP A 25 -7.80 -2.67 -3.47
CA ASP A 25 -8.64 -2.59 -4.65
C ASP A 25 -9.43 -1.27 -4.70
N ILE A 26 -9.37 -0.54 -5.83
CA ILE A 26 -10.10 0.72 -6.02
C ILE A 26 -11.58 0.49 -6.35
N ILE A 27 -11.91 -0.68 -6.93
CA ILE A 27 -13.23 -0.97 -7.49
C ILE A 27 -14.18 -1.45 -6.38
N ARG A 28 -14.12 -0.83 -5.20
CA ARG A 28 -14.98 -1.19 -4.09
C ARG A 28 -15.91 -0.04 -3.71
N GLY A 29 -17.17 -0.39 -3.51
CA GLY A 29 -18.14 0.47 -2.88
C GLY A 29 -18.46 1.76 -3.64
N ILE A 30 -18.55 2.86 -2.93
CA ILE A 30 -19.11 4.14 -3.41
C ILE A 30 -18.40 4.71 -4.66
N TYR A 31 -17.11 4.42 -4.88
CA TYR A 31 -16.40 4.95 -6.06
C TYR A 31 -16.90 4.29 -7.34
N ALA A 32 -17.05 2.97 -7.35
CA ALA A 32 -17.65 2.26 -8.46
C ALA A 32 -19.09 2.71 -8.70
N GLN A 33 -19.87 2.87 -7.64
CA GLN A 33 -21.27 3.35 -7.74
C GLN A 33 -21.39 4.75 -8.36
N LYS A 34 -20.45 5.66 -8.05
CA LYS A 34 -20.46 7.03 -8.55
C LYS A 34 -19.91 7.20 -9.94
N LEU A 35 -18.88 6.42 -10.28
CA LEU A 35 -18.13 6.58 -11.52
C LEU A 35 -18.56 5.57 -12.60
N LYS A 36 -19.19 4.46 -12.22
CA LYS A 36 -19.63 3.41 -13.13
C LYS A 36 -18.54 3.05 -14.17
N GLN A 37 -18.86 3.12 -15.46
CA GLN A 37 -17.94 2.85 -16.57
C GLN A 37 -16.74 3.80 -16.64
N ASP A 38 -16.81 4.96 -16.01
CA ASP A 38 -15.77 5.99 -16.07
C ASP A 38 -14.68 5.85 -15.00
N ILE A 39 -14.73 4.80 -14.17
CA ILE A 39 -13.78 4.59 -13.07
C ILE A 39 -12.31 4.55 -13.54
N TRP A 40 -12.05 4.13 -14.79
CA TRP A 40 -10.73 4.08 -15.40
C TRP A 40 -10.06 5.47 -15.46
N ILE A 41 -10.83 6.56 -15.66
CA ILE A 41 -10.32 7.94 -15.65
C ILE A 41 -9.75 8.26 -14.26
N SER A 42 -10.49 7.92 -13.21
CA SER A 42 -10.03 8.13 -11.82
C SER A 42 -8.80 7.28 -11.48
N ILE A 43 -8.66 6.07 -12.02
CA ILE A 43 -7.46 5.23 -11.83
C ILE A 43 -6.22 5.91 -12.41
N ILE A 44 -6.29 6.40 -13.65
CA ILE A 44 -5.16 7.08 -14.29
C ILE A 44 -4.79 8.35 -13.52
N ALA A 45 -5.78 9.20 -13.22
CA ALA A 45 -5.55 10.47 -12.54
C ALA A 45 -4.99 10.27 -11.13
N SER A 46 -5.47 9.28 -10.37
CA SER A 46 -4.97 8.98 -9.03
C SER A 46 -3.57 8.37 -9.05
N ALA A 47 -3.23 7.53 -10.02
CA ALA A 47 -1.88 7.01 -10.19
C ALA A 47 -0.87 8.14 -10.44
N LEU A 48 -1.18 9.08 -11.34
CA LEU A 48 -0.33 10.24 -11.63
C LEU A 48 -0.16 11.13 -10.40
N LEU A 49 -1.25 11.42 -9.68
CA LEU A 49 -1.20 12.20 -8.44
C LEU A 49 -0.37 11.52 -7.36
N SER A 50 -0.45 10.18 -7.24
CA SER A 50 0.32 9.41 -6.27
C SER A 50 1.82 9.39 -6.58
N VAL A 51 2.21 9.44 -7.87
CA VAL A 51 3.61 9.65 -8.25
C VAL A 51 4.12 10.99 -7.71
N ILE A 52 3.33 12.06 -7.79
CA ILE A 52 3.67 13.37 -7.25
C ILE A 52 3.80 13.31 -5.72
N ILE A 53 2.85 12.67 -5.02
CA ILE A 53 2.90 12.48 -3.56
C ILE A 53 4.17 11.72 -3.15
N LEU A 54 4.48 10.61 -3.81
CA LEU A 54 5.70 9.85 -3.52
C LEU A 54 6.97 10.63 -3.83
N ALA A 55 6.98 11.43 -4.90
CA ALA A 55 8.10 12.33 -5.20
C ALA A 55 8.33 13.35 -4.09
N CYS A 56 7.26 13.94 -3.54
CA CYS A 56 7.34 14.80 -2.37
C CYS A 56 7.90 14.06 -1.15
N TYR A 57 7.48 12.83 -0.89
CA TYR A 57 8.02 12.03 0.23
C TYR A 57 9.52 11.78 0.09
N PHE A 58 10.04 11.52 -1.10
CA PHE A 58 11.47 11.33 -1.33
C PHE A 58 12.30 12.60 -1.10
N LEU A 59 11.68 13.79 -1.07
CA LEU A 59 12.38 15.00 -0.67
C LEU A 59 12.95 14.91 0.75
N LEU A 60 12.31 14.16 1.67
CA LEU A 60 12.84 13.93 3.02
C LEU A 60 14.25 13.33 2.99
N TYR A 61 14.52 12.39 2.09
CA TYR A 61 15.87 11.83 1.93
C TYR A 61 16.87 12.82 1.33
N LYS A 62 16.40 13.78 0.52
CA LYS A 62 17.27 14.83 -0.08
C LYS A 62 17.59 15.96 0.90
N THR A 63 16.84 16.07 2.01
CA THR A 63 17.09 17.13 3.01
C THR A 63 18.13 16.75 4.06
N SER A 64 18.52 15.48 4.14
CA SER A 64 19.46 14.98 5.14
C SER A 64 20.54 14.10 4.48
N ASN A 65 21.75 14.14 5.03
CA ASN A 65 22.83 13.24 4.64
C ASN A 65 22.78 11.89 5.35
N LYS A 66 21.80 11.68 6.25
CA LYS A 66 21.62 10.45 6.99
C LYS A 66 20.86 9.42 6.14
N GLY A 67 21.37 8.20 6.12
CA GLY A 67 20.77 7.13 5.32
C GLY A 67 19.59 6.42 5.98
N GLU A 68 19.34 6.62 7.28
CA GLU A 68 18.30 5.96 8.06
C GLU A 68 17.07 6.85 8.23
N PHE A 69 15.88 6.31 7.97
CA PHE A 69 14.62 7.06 8.04
C PHE A 69 14.39 7.71 9.41
N ALA A 70 14.55 6.94 10.49
CA ALA A 70 14.37 7.46 11.85
C ALA A 70 15.37 8.59 12.20
N ALA A 71 16.60 8.47 11.72
CA ALA A 71 17.62 9.50 11.93
C ALA A 71 17.29 10.79 11.15
N ILE A 72 16.73 10.69 9.94
CA ILE A 72 16.26 11.83 9.14
C ILE A 72 15.15 12.58 9.88
N ILE A 73 14.15 11.86 10.39
CA ILE A 73 13.04 12.49 11.13
C ILE A 73 13.55 13.16 12.41
N LYS A 74 14.37 12.47 13.23
CA LYS A 74 14.95 13.06 14.46
C LYS A 74 15.80 14.30 14.16
N GLU A 75 16.51 14.33 13.05
CA GLU A 75 17.28 15.48 12.63
C GLU A 75 16.39 16.67 12.28
N ASN A 76 15.22 16.42 11.67
CA ASN A 76 14.33 17.48 11.18
C ASN A 76 13.38 18.03 12.27
N VAL A 77 12.87 17.21 13.17
CA VAL A 77 11.88 17.67 14.18
C VAL A 77 12.39 17.60 15.62
N GLY A 78 13.57 17.01 15.85
CA GLY A 78 14.11 16.78 17.21
C GLY A 78 13.61 15.47 17.83
N ARG A 79 14.30 15.03 18.89
CA ARG A 79 14.00 13.73 19.54
C ARG A 79 12.61 13.63 20.17
N PRO A 80 12.08 14.65 20.91
CA PRO A 80 10.77 14.54 21.54
C PRO A 80 9.63 14.40 20.53
N ILE A 81 9.62 15.25 19.50
CA ILE A 81 8.57 15.22 18.46
C ILE A 81 8.69 13.95 17.65
N ALA A 82 9.90 13.50 17.32
CA ALA A 82 10.13 12.25 16.61
C ALA A 82 9.61 11.04 17.39
N PHE A 83 9.76 11.02 18.74
CA PHE A 83 9.19 9.97 19.58
C PHE A 83 7.67 9.87 19.42
N VAL A 84 6.96 11.01 19.56
CA VAL A 84 5.49 11.06 19.39
C VAL A 84 5.08 10.58 18.00
N LEU A 85 5.75 11.05 16.94
CA LEU A 85 5.48 10.64 15.58
C LEU A 85 5.70 9.14 15.37
N PHE A 86 6.77 8.57 15.91
CA PHE A 86 7.05 7.14 15.76
C PHE A 86 6.02 6.27 16.47
N VAL A 87 5.54 6.68 17.64
CA VAL A 87 4.45 5.99 18.33
C VAL A 87 3.16 6.08 17.53
N LEU A 88 2.78 7.28 17.07
CA LEU A 88 1.57 7.48 16.27
C LEU A 88 1.60 6.67 14.96
N TYR A 89 2.69 6.74 14.19
CA TYR A 89 2.82 5.97 12.95
C TYR A 89 2.93 4.45 13.21
N GLY A 90 3.56 4.04 14.29
CA GLY A 90 3.62 2.63 14.67
C GLY A 90 2.23 2.03 14.89
N PHE A 91 1.38 2.72 15.63
CA PHE A 91 -0.03 2.31 15.82
C PHE A 91 -0.86 2.49 14.55
N TYR A 92 -0.63 3.53 13.76
CA TYR A 92 -1.29 3.71 12.47
C TYR A 92 -1.01 2.53 11.51
N PHE A 93 0.24 2.09 11.40
CA PHE A 93 0.58 0.93 10.58
C PHE A 93 0.01 -0.38 11.13
N ALA A 94 -0.05 -0.55 12.44
CA ALA A 94 -0.74 -1.68 13.06
C ALA A 94 -2.25 -1.65 12.75
N PHE A 95 -2.86 -0.47 12.79
CA PHE A 95 -4.26 -0.30 12.40
C PHE A 95 -4.50 -0.59 10.91
N LEU A 96 -3.62 -0.13 10.01
CA LEU A 96 -3.70 -0.49 8.59
C LEU A 96 -3.52 -1.99 8.36
N THR A 97 -2.71 -2.66 9.18
CA THR A 97 -2.57 -4.12 9.18
C THR A 97 -3.89 -4.80 9.52
N PHE A 98 -4.58 -4.34 10.57
CA PHE A 98 -5.93 -4.81 10.91
C PHE A 98 -6.90 -4.65 9.75
N LEU A 99 -6.95 -3.47 9.10
CA LEU A 99 -7.82 -3.23 7.94
C LEU A 99 -7.52 -4.20 6.79
N GLY A 100 -6.23 -4.39 6.45
CA GLY A 100 -5.82 -5.29 5.38
C GLY A 100 -6.14 -6.76 5.66
N LEU A 101 -5.92 -7.20 6.90
CA LEU A 101 -6.28 -8.55 7.33
C LEU A 101 -7.79 -8.79 7.31
N ARG A 102 -8.58 -7.81 7.76
CA ARG A 102 -10.04 -7.90 7.72
C ARG A 102 -10.54 -8.04 6.30
N ASP A 103 -9.98 -7.28 5.36
CA ASP A 103 -10.33 -7.35 3.95
C ASP A 103 -10.07 -8.73 3.33
N ILE A 104 -8.89 -9.32 3.55
CA ILE A 104 -8.54 -10.61 2.95
C ILE A 104 -9.21 -11.80 3.67
N ALA A 105 -9.36 -11.72 4.98
CA ALA A 105 -10.08 -12.73 5.74
C ALA A 105 -11.54 -12.84 5.28
N GLU A 106 -12.19 -11.71 4.98
CA GLU A 106 -13.55 -11.70 4.42
C GLU A 106 -13.62 -12.36 3.03
N VAL A 107 -12.61 -12.15 2.18
CA VAL A 107 -12.51 -12.85 0.89
C VAL A 107 -12.43 -14.35 1.08
N ILE A 108 -11.63 -14.81 2.03
CA ILE A 108 -11.49 -16.25 2.33
C ILE A 108 -12.82 -16.82 2.82
N THR A 109 -13.51 -16.12 3.73
CA THR A 109 -14.76 -16.61 4.31
C THR A 109 -15.93 -16.58 3.33
N ILE A 110 -16.03 -15.59 2.46
CA ILE A 110 -17.14 -15.48 1.50
C ILE A 110 -16.93 -16.38 0.27
N PHE A 111 -15.69 -16.50 -0.22
CA PHE A 111 -15.44 -17.10 -1.53
C PHE A 111 -14.75 -18.47 -1.49
N MET A 112 -14.02 -18.80 -0.41
CA MET A 112 -13.32 -20.09 -0.29
C MET A 112 -14.01 -21.06 0.67
N ILE A 113 -14.21 -20.64 1.91
CA ILE A 113 -14.69 -21.51 2.99
C ILE A 113 -15.82 -20.79 3.71
N HIS A 114 -17.07 -21.12 3.37
CA HIS A 114 -18.25 -20.55 4.01
C HIS A 114 -18.24 -20.84 5.51
N ASP A 115 -18.75 -19.91 6.31
CA ASP A 115 -18.84 -19.98 7.78
C ASP A 115 -17.50 -20.09 8.52
N PHE A 116 -16.37 -19.90 7.82
CA PHE A 116 -15.06 -19.91 8.45
C PHE A 116 -14.85 -18.62 9.26
N PRO A 117 -14.45 -18.70 10.54
CA PRO A 117 -14.31 -17.49 11.36
C PRO A 117 -13.22 -16.56 10.83
N VAL A 118 -13.55 -15.28 10.58
CA VAL A 118 -12.65 -14.26 10.03
C VAL A 118 -11.35 -14.13 10.83
N TYR A 119 -11.41 -14.22 12.17
CA TYR A 119 -10.23 -14.13 13.01
C TYR A 119 -9.28 -15.32 12.84
N VAL A 120 -9.79 -16.52 12.49
CA VAL A 120 -8.95 -17.70 12.24
C VAL A 120 -8.15 -17.51 10.95
N ALA A 121 -8.80 -17.02 9.88
CA ALA A 121 -8.09 -16.64 8.64
C ALA A 121 -7.01 -15.57 8.92
N GLY A 122 -7.34 -14.57 9.73
CA GLY A 122 -6.40 -13.55 10.17
C GLY A 122 -5.20 -14.11 10.94
N ILE A 123 -5.41 -15.03 11.87
CA ILE A 123 -4.35 -15.72 12.64
C ILE A 123 -3.42 -16.49 11.70
N ALA A 124 -3.96 -17.24 10.74
CA ALA A 124 -3.17 -18.01 9.79
C ALA A 124 -2.22 -17.11 8.97
N ILE A 125 -2.74 -16.00 8.44
CA ILE A 125 -1.92 -15.04 7.69
C ILE A 125 -0.88 -14.37 8.60
N LEU A 126 -1.26 -13.94 9.82
CA LEU A 126 -0.34 -13.33 10.77
C LEU A 126 0.79 -14.27 11.19
N ALA A 127 0.51 -15.56 11.38
CA ALA A 127 1.54 -16.55 11.71
C ALA A 127 2.63 -16.61 10.64
N VAL A 128 2.24 -16.65 9.35
CA VAL A 128 3.19 -16.64 8.23
C VAL A 128 3.94 -15.30 8.14
N VAL A 129 3.26 -14.18 8.37
CA VAL A 129 3.88 -12.84 8.37
C VAL A 129 4.89 -12.70 9.50
N ILE A 130 4.56 -13.13 10.72
CA ILE A 130 5.49 -13.10 11.87
C ILE A 130 6.72 -13.98 11.58
N TYR A 131 6.52 -15.17 11.04
CA TYR A 131 7.61 -16.03 10.60
C TYR A 131 8.53 -15.32 9.60
N GLY A 132 7.95 -14.67 8.58
CA GLY A 132 8.71 -13.88 7.61
C GLY A 132 9.47 -12.69 8.23
N LEU A 133 8.90 -12.04 9.25
CA LEU A 133 9.55 -10.93 9.96
C LEU A 133 10.78 -11.37 10.77
N TYR A 134 10.78 -12.60 11.29
CA TYR A 134 11.97 -13.18 11.96
C TYR A 134 13.12 -13.43 10.99
N HIS A 135 12.85 -13.77 9.73
CA HIS A 135 13.87 -14.02 8.70
C HIS A 135 14.44 -12.73 8.08
N GLY A 136 13.81 -11.58 8.35
CA GLY A 136 14.28 -10.27 7.93
C GLY A 136 13.93 -9.89 6.49
N ILE A 137 14.32 -8.65 6.13
CA ILE A 137 13.88 -8.00 4.89
C ILE A 137 14.45 -8.66 3.61
N GLU A 138 15.63 -9.25 3.66
CA GLU A 138 16.24 -9.91 2.48
C GLU A 138 15.48 -11.17 2.08
N ALA A 139 15.19 -12.05 3.06
CA ALA A 139 14.40 -13.25 2.82
C ALA A 139 13.00 -12.88 2.29
N PHE A 140 12.36 -11.88 2.92
CA PHE A 140 11.09 -11.37 2.47
C PHE A 140 11.13 -10.82 1.03
N ALA A 141 12.15 -10.04 0.68
CA ALA A 141 12.29 -9.47 -0.67
C ALA A 141 12.50 -10.56 -1.74
N ARG A 142 13.24 -11.63 -1.43
CA ARG A 142 13.39 -12.80 -2.33
C ARG A 142 12.06 -13.53 -2.50
N THR A 143 11.34 -13.79 -1.41
CA THR A 143 9.99 -14.39 -1.47
C THR A 143 9.05 -13.55 -2.29
N THR A 144 8.99 -12.23 -2.07
CA THR A 144 8.14 -11.32 -2.85
C THR A 144 8.48 -11.34 -4.33
N SER A 145 9.76 -11.49 -4.70
CA SER A 145 10.16 -11.61 -6.10
C SER A 145 9.58 -12.87 -6.75
N ILE A 146 9.61 -14.00 -6.05
CA ILE A 146 9.01 -15.25 -6.55
C ILE A 146 7.49 -15.09 -6.70
N LEU A 147 6.83 -14.56 -5.67
CA LEU A 147 5.39 -14.33 -5.68
C LEU A 147 4.97 -13.39 -6.83
N PHE A 148 5.82 -12.39 -7.17
CA PHE A 148 5.54 -11.47 -8.27
C PHE A 148 5.48 -12.20 -9.61
N PHE A 149 6.43 -13.08 -9.90
CA PHE A 149 6.41 -13.86 -11.14
C PHE A 149 5.26 -14.86 -11.19
N VAL A 150 4.94 -15.50 -10.07
CA VAL A 150 3.75 -16.38 -9.98
C VAL A 150 2.46 -15.58 -10.26
N HIS A 151 2.31 -14.41 -9.63
CA HIS A 151 1.18 -13.53 -9.88
C HIS A 151 1.11 -13.08 -11.35
N LEU A 152 2.24 -12.72 -11.95
CA LEU A 152 2.30 -12.30 -13.34
C LEU A 152 1.80 -13.40 -14.29
N VAL A 153 2.21 -14.66 -14.06
CA VAL A 153 1.73 -15.82 -14.82
C VAL A 153 0.21 -15.99 -14.67
N ILE A 154 -0.31 -15.92 -13.42
CA ILE A 154 -1.75 -16.00 -13.17
C ILE A 154 -2.49 -14.87 -13.88
N PHE A 155 -1.98 -13.64 -13.80
CA PHE A 155 -2.60 -12.47 -14.42
C PHE A 155 -2.67 -12.58 -15.94
N VAL A 156 -1.55 -12.96 -16.59
CA VAL A 156 -1.48 -13.15 -18.05
C VAL A 156 -2.40 -14.28 -18.48
N PHE A 157 -2.39 -15.41 -17.78
CA PHE A 157 -3.27 -16.54 -18.04
C PHE A 157 -4.75 -16.13 -17.98
N PHE A 158 -5.15 -15.45 -16.90
CA PHE A 158 -6.51 -14.99 -16.69
C PHE A 158 -6.94 -13.95 -17.75
N SER A 159 -6.04 -13.01 -18.09
CA SER A 159 -6.28 -12.03 -19.16
C SER A 159 -6.48 -12.72 -20.51
N GLY A 160 -5.68 -13.74 -20.82
CA GLY A 160 -5.84 -14.54 -22.03
C GLY A 160 -7.21 -15.23 -22.10
N LEU A 161 -7.67 -15.83 -21.00
CA LEU A 161 -9.00 -16.45 -20.93
C LEU A 161 -10.13 -15.43 -21.17
N ILE A 162 -9.99 -14.21 -20.63
CA ILE A 162 -10.96 -13.12 -20.84
C ILE A 162 -11.05 -12.77 -22.34
N LEU A 163 -9.90 -12.59 -23.00
CA LEU A 163 -9.86 -12.22 -24.41
C LEU A 163 -10.45 -13.31 -25.33
N ILE A 164 -10.28 -14.58 -24.98
CA ILE A 164 -10.82 -15.72 -25.74
C ILE A 164 -12.31 -15.93 -25.49
N SER A 165 -12.85 -15.45 -24.37
CA SER A 165 -14.22 -15.74 -23.92
C SER A 165 -15.33 -15.21 -24.85
N ASN A 166 -15.01 -14.36 -25.80
CA ASN A 166 -15.93 -13.74 -26.77
C ASN A 166 -17.17 -13.06 -26.12
N ARG A 167 -17.05 -12.63 -24.84
CA ARG A 167 -18.11 -12.00 -24.03
C ARG A 167 -17.82 -10.51 -23.80
N SER A 168 -17.01 -9.89 -24.62
CA SER A 168 -16.56 -8.51 -24.46
C SER A 168 -17.52 -7.55 -25.16
N HIS A 169 -18.13 -6.67 -24.40
CA HIS A 169 -19.06 -5.64 -24.84
C HIS A 169 -18.45 -4.26 -24.67
N PHE A 170 -17.79 -3.74 -25.72
CA PHE A 170 -17.12 -2.44 -25.68
C PHE A 170 -18.08 -1.26 -25.62
N GLU A 171 -19.32 -1.46 -26.04
CA GLU A 171 -20.42 -0.49 -25.93
C GLU A 171 -20.67 -0.05 -24.48
N TYR A 172 -20.30 -0.85 -23.48
CA TYR A 172 -20.43 -0.54 -22.06
C TYR A 172 -19.55 0.61 -21.57
N PHE A 173 -18.60 1.08 -22.39
CA PHE A 173 -17.84 2.29 -22.11
C PHE A 173 -18.59 3.59 -22.36
N LEU A 174 -19.69 3.54 -23.12
CA LEU A 174 -20.46 4.72 -23.49
C LEU A 174 -21.68 4.93 -22.55
N PRO A 175 -22.05 6.18 -22.29
CA PRO A 175 -21.34 7.43 -22.62
C PRO A 175 -20.18 7.72 -21.70
N ILE A 176 -19.14 8.40 -22.18
CA ILE A 176 -17.95 8.76 -21.39
C ILE A 176 -18.21 10.12 -20.70
N ALA A 177 -17.95 10.19 -19.40
CA ALA A 177 -18.04 11.41 -18.58
C ALA A 177 -19.38 12.16 -18.73
N GLU A 178 -20.50 11.44 -18.84
CA GLU A 178 -21.85 12.00 -19.02
C GLU A 178 -22.20 13.06 -17.97
N ASN A 179 -21.76 12.86 -16.72
CA ASN A 179 -22.02 13.77 -15.60
C ASN A 179 -20.91 14.84 -15.42
N GLY A 180 -20.04 15.05 -16.41
CA GLY A 180 -18.95 15.98 -16.37
C GLY A 180 -17.78 15.51 -15.47
N LEU A 181 -16.82 16.41 -15.17
CA LEU A 181 -15.58 16.08 -14.46
C LEU A 181 -15.68 16.18 -12.93
N ILE A 182 -16.67 16.89 -12.39
CA ILE A 182 -16.81 17.11 -10.94
C ILE A 182 -16.91 15.80 -10.14
N PRO A 183 -17.68 14.78 -10.56
CA PRO A 183 -17.79 13.51 -9.84
C PRO A 183 -16.49 12.77 -9.65
N PHE A 184 -15.46 13.02 -10.50
CA PHE A 184 -14.15 12.37 -10.43
C PHE A 184 -13.24 12.92 -9.34
N ILE A 185 -13.40 14.18 -8.92
CA ILE A 185 -12.45 14.88 -8.03
C ILE A 185 -12.28 14.11 -6.72
N LYS A 186 -13.36 13.85 -5.98
CA LYS A 186 -13.30 13.20 -4.67
C LYS A 186 -12.77 11.76 -4.75
N PRO A 187 -13.26 10.87 -5.63
CA PRO A 187 -12.71 9.53 -5.79
C PRO A 187 -11.22 9.53 -6.17
N THR A 188 -10.79 10.39 -7.09
CA THR A 188 -9.40 10.51 -7.50
C THR A 188 -8.49 10.92 -6.34
N LEU A 189 -8.85 11.94 -5.58
CA LEU A 189 -8.09 12.36 -4.41
C LEU A 189 -8.00 11.24 -3.37
N HIS A 190 -9.12 10.63 -3.00
CA HIS A 190 -9.15 9.54 -2.03
C HIS A 190 -8.31 8.33 -2.49
N SER A 191 -8.35 8.00 -3.78
CA SER A 191 -7.54 6.90 -4.33
C SER A 191 -6.05 7.20 -4.31
N ALA A 192 -5.67 8.46 -4.48
CA ALA A 192 -4.28 8.88 -4.51
C ALA A 192 -3.60 8.80 -3.12
N TYR A 193 -4.31 9.13 -2.03
CA TYR A 193 -3.70 9.11 -0.69
C TYR A 193 -4.18 7.96 0.20
N ALA A 194 -5.23 7.22 -0.16
CA ALA A 194 -5.75 6.13 0.66
C ALA A 194 -5.66 4.77 -0.03
N ALA A 195 -6.53 4.49 -0.99
CA ALA A 195 -6.59 3.17 -1.66
C ALA A 195 -7.01 3.32 -3.13
N PRO A 196 -6.28 2.70 -4.05
CA PRO A 196 -5.18 1.75 -3.87
C PRO A 196 -3.81 2.41 -3.76
N PHE A 197 -3.60 3.59 -4.33
CA PHE A 197 -2.29 4.19 -4.57
C PHE A 197 -1.69 4.92 -3.36
N GLY A 198 -2.46 5.11 -2.29
CA GLY A 198 -2.02 5.81 -1.09
C GLY A 198 -1.28 4.93 -0.09
N LYS A 199 -1.12 5.46 1.13
CA LYS A 199 -0.41 4.81 2.25
C LYS A 199 1.07 4.56 1.94
N LEU A 200 1.66 5.40 1.08
CA LEU A 200 3.01 5.24 0.55
C LEU A 200 4.10 5.58 1.57
N PHE A 201 3.75 6.23 2.68
CA PHE A 201 4.74 6.70 3.65
C PHE A 201 5.56 5.57 4.26
N VAL A 202 4.99 4.38 4.47
CA VAL A 202 5.72 3.20 4.96
C VAL A 202 6.80 2.73 3.97
N LEU A 203 6.64 2.96 2.67
CA LEU A 203 7.64 2.58 1.67
C LEU A 203 8.96 3.34 1.85
N LEU A 204 8.94 4.53 2.46
CA LEU A 204 10.17 5.24 2.84
C LEU A 204 11.01 4.45 3.84
N ILE A 205 10.36 3.71 4.75
CA ILE A 205 11.04 2.84 5.72
C ILE A 205 11.70 1.65 5.00
N ILE A 206 11.04 1.08 3.98
CA ILE A 206 11.61 0.01 3.16
C ILE A 206 12.75 0.53 2.28
N TYR A 207 12.59 1.73 1.72
CA TYR A 207 13.58 2.35 0.83
C TYR A 207 14.97 2.53 1.47
N GLN A 208 15.07 2.72 2.79
CA GLN A 208 16.37 2.83 3.45
C GLN A 208 17.27 1.60 3.29
N PHE A 209 16.70 0.43 3.02
CA PHE A 209 17.43 -0.83 2.83
C PHE A 209 17.83 -1.09 1.37
N VAL A 210 17.44 -0.21 0.44
CA VAL A 210 17.76 -0.38 -0.98
C VAL A 210 19.21 -0.03 -1.26
N LEU A 211 19.89 -0.91 -2.02
CA LEU A 211 21.20 -0.64 -2.63
C LEU A 211 21.07 0.50 -3.65
N GLU A 212 22.14 1.26 -3.87
CA GLU A 212 22.21 2.30 -4.92
C GLU A 212 21.08 3.34 -4.81
N LYS A 213 20.94 4.00 -3.67
CA LYS A 213 19.84 4.92 -3.35
C LYS A 213 19.61 6.04 -4.38
N GLU A 214 20.66 6.54 -5.03
CA GLU A 214 20.56 7.71 -5.89
C GLU A 214 19.60 7.59 -7.07
N LYS A 215 19.42 6.37 -7.61
CA LYS A 215 18.51 6.10 -8.75
C LYS A 215 17.30 5.24 -8.38
N SER A 216 17.31 4.64 -7.20
CA SER A 216 16.32 3.63 -6.80
C SER A 216 14.93 4.21 -6.50
N TYR A 217 14.80 5.50 -6.20
CA TYR A 217 13.50 6.15 -6.00
C TYR A 217 12.60 6.04 -7.23
N ARG A 218 13.16 5.95 -8.44
CA ARG A 218 12.40 5.79 -9.69
C ARG A 218 11.62 4.48 -9.72
N TYR A 219 12.11 3.44 -9.03
CA TYR A 219 11.43 2.14 -8.96
C TYR A 219 10.14 2.23 -8.13
N GLY A 220 10.02 3.15 -7.18
CA GLY A 220 8.76 3.48 -6.54
C GLY A 220 7.75 4.09 -7.51
N TYR A 221 8.19 5.00 -8.39
CA TYR A 221 7.31 5.58 -9.42
C TYR A 221 6.87 4.52 -10.44
N TYR A 222 7.80 3.69 -10.90
CA TYR A 222 7.47 2.57 -11.79
C TYR A 222 6.48 1.60 -11.16
N ALA A 223 6.59 1.35 -9.85
CA ALA A 223 5.63 0.50 -9.14
C ALA A 223 4.22 1.09 -9.15
N ILE A 224 4.06 2.39 -8.91
CA ILE A 224 2.76 3.07 -8.97
C ILE A 224 2.18 2.97 -10.39
N LEU A 225 2.98 3.31 -11.42
CA LEU A 225 2.53 3.30 -12.81
C LEU A 225 2.18 1.88 -13.30
N TYR A 226 3.00 0.89 -12.94
CA TYR A 226 2.73 -0.51 -13.27
C TYR A 226 1.46 -1.02 -12.58
N THR A 227 1.29 -0.73 -11.30
CA THR A 227 0.06 -1.07 -10.57
C THR A 227 -1.16 -0.35 -11.17
N GLY A 228 -1.00 0.92 -11.55
CA GLY A 228 -2.02 1.69 -12.26
C GLY A 228 -2.45 1.03 -13.56
N LEU A 229 -1.49 0.55 -14.36
CA LEU A 229 -1.76 -0.20 -15.58
C LEU A 229 -2.52 -1.50 -15.31
N LEU A 230 -2.12 -2.29 -14.30
CA LEU A 230 -2.82 -3.52 -13.96
C LEU A 230 -4.26 -3.25 -13.50
N LEU A 231 -4.46 -2.24 -12.64
CA LEU A 231 -5.79 -1.86 -12.17
C LEU A 231 -6.66 -1.30 -13.29
N LEU A 232 -6.05 -0.58 -14.25
CA LEU A 232 -6.74 -0.11 -15.45
C LEU A 232 -7.24 -1.31 -16.28
N LEU A 233 -6.38 -2.30 -16.55
CA LEU A 233 -6.77 -3.51 -17.29
C LEU A 233 -7.88 -4.28 -16.58
N ILE A 234 -7.78 -4.46 -15.26
CA ILE A 234 -8.84 -5.10 -14.46
C ILE A 234 -10.15 -4.32 -14.54
N SER A 235 -10.08 -3.00 -14.47
CA SER A 235 -11.25 -2.14 -14.62
C SER A 235 -11.90 -2.28 -15.99
N VAL A 236 -11.09 -2.28 -17.05
CA VAL A 236 -11.56 -2.53 -18.41
C VAL A 236 -12.26 -3.88 -18.49
N TYR A 237 -11.65 -4.95 -17.97
CA TYR A 237 -12.26 -6.28 -17.96
C TYR A 237 -13.59 -6.32 -17.20
N ASN A 238 -13.66 -5.65 -16.04
CA ASN A 238 -14.90 -5.56 -15.27
C ASN A 238 -16.02 -4.84 -16.05
N ILE A 239 -15.69 -3.76 -16.75
CA ILE A 239 -16.65 -3.00 -17.55
C ILE A 239 -17.15 -3.83 -18.75
N ILE A 240 -16.23 -4.35 -19.58
CA ILE A 240 -16.62 -5.02 -20.84
C ILE A 240 -17.35 -6.36 -20.65
N ILE A 241 -17.15 -7.04 -19.50
CA ILE A 241 -17.76 -8.35 -19.23
C ILE A 241 -19.01 -8.25 -18.37
N LEU A 242 -18.99 -7.42 -17.32
CA LEU A 242 -20.11 -7.31 -16.41
C LEU A 242 -21.08 -6.22 -16.79
N GLY A 243 -20.61 -5.16 -17.44
CA GLY A 243 -21.32 -3.90 -17.59
C GLY A 243 -21.32 -3.07 -16.31
N PRO A 244 -21.56 -1.75 -16.43
CA PRO A 244 -21.48 -0.81 -15.31
C PRO A 244 -22.47 -1.14 -14.18
N GLU A 245 -23.69 -1.51 -14.49
CA GLU A 245 -24.75 -1.79 -13.50
C GLU A 245 -24.44 -3.04 -12.66
N ALA A 246 -23.96 -4.13 -13.29
CA ALA A 246 -23.60 -5.33 -12.54
C ALA A 246 -22.30 -5.17 -11.76
N MET A 247 -21.37 -4.35 -12.26
CA MET A 247 -20.11 -4.05 -11.58
C MET A 247 -20.33 -3.34 -10.23
N ILE A 248 -21.26 -2.41 -10.14
CA ILE A 248 -21.51 -1.63 -8.90
C ILE A 248 -22.23 -2.43 -7.81
N LEU A 249 -22.90 -3.53 -8.17
CA LEU A 249 -23.61 -4.40 -7.22
C LEU A 249 -22.68 -5.37 -6.49
N ASP A 250 -21.48 -5.58 -7.02
CA ASP A 250 -20.55 -6.55 -6.45
C ASP A 250 -19.49 -5.91 -5.56
N ILE A 251 -19.26 -6.52 -4.42
CA ILE A 251 -18.13 -6.13 -3.55
C ILE A 251 -16.78 -6.39 -4.23
N ARG A 252 -16.71 -7.41 -5.09
CA ARG A 252 -15.50 -7.79 -5.84
C ARG A 252 -15.85 -8.27 -7.26
N PRO A 253 -16.02 -7.31 -8.20
CA PRO A 253 -16.39 -7.64 -9.58
C PRO A 253 -15.45 -8.64 -10.26
N SER A 254 -14.13 -8.53 -10.02
CA SER A 254 -13.14 -9.43 -10.60
C SER A 254 -13.32 -10.90 -10.22
N LEU A 255 -13.83 -11.20 -9.00
CA LEU A 255 -14.16 -12.56 -8.61
C LEU A 255 -15.46 -13.07 -9.27
N ARG A 256 -16.37 -12.16 -9.60
CA ARG A 256 -17.57 -12.53 -10.37
C ARG A 256 -17.23 -12.87 -11.81
N ILE A 257 -16.30 -12.15 -12.43
CA ILE A 257 -15.82 -12.48 -13.77
C ILE A 257 -15.23 -13.88 -13.79
N SER A 258 -14.37 -14.24 -12.84
CA SER A 258 -13.73 -15.56 -12.78
C SER A 258 -14.71 -16.72 -12.70
N LYS A 259 -15.90 -16.50 -12.12
CA LYS A 259 -17.01 -17.48 -12.08
C LYS A 259 -17.84 -17.51 -13.38
N ARG A 260 -17.78 -16.47 -14.23
CA ARG A 260 -18.54 -16.40 -15.48
C ARG A 260 -17.76 -16.93 -16.69
N ILE A 261 -16.45 -17.12 -16.55
CA ILE A 261 -15.59 -17.63 -17.62
C ILE A 261 -15.70 -19.16 -17.68
N ASP A 262 -16.74 -19.68 -18.33
CA ASP A 262 -16.93 -21.10 -18.62
C ASP A 262 -16.32 -21.44 -19.98
N ILE A 263 -14.99 -21.42 -20.10
CA ILE A 263 -14.34 -21.71 -21.40
C ILE A 263 -14.03 -23.20 -21.55
N VAL A 264 -13.84 -23.90 -20.45
CA VAL A 264 -13.49 -25.32 -20.48
C VAL A 264 -14.28 -26.07 -19.40
N PHE A 265 -15.02 -27.07 -19.79
CA PHE A 265 -15.73 -28.01 -18.89
C PHE A 265 -14.85 -28.61 -17.78
N PHE A 266 -13.53 -28.46 -17.90
CA PHE A 266 -12.53 -29.06 -17.03
C PHE A 266 -12.05 -28.15 -15.87
N ILE A 267 -12.16 -26.81 -15.98
CA ILE A 267 -11.65 -25.88 -14.95
C ILE A 267 -12.83 -25.15 -14.29
N GLN A 268 -13.39 -25.75 -13.27
CA GLN A 268 -14.60 -25.23 -12.58
C GLN A 268 -14.34 -24.11 -11.56
N ARG A 269 -13.07 -23.89 -11.13
CA ARG A 269 -12.74 -22.95 -10.03
C ARG A 269 -11.58 -22.01 -10.33
N LEU A 270 -11.73 -21.23 -11.41
CA LEU A 270 -10.78 -20.16 -11.76
C LEU A 270 -10.71 -19.04 -10.70
N ASP A 271 -11.77 -18.87 -9.93
CA ASP A 271 -11.85 -17.92 -8.82
C ASP A 271 -10.75 -18.15 -7.78
N LEU A 272 -10.31 -19.38 -7.55
CA LEU A 272 -9.24 -19.70 -6.61
C LEU A 272 -7.88 -19.11 -7.03
N LEU A 273 -7.59 -19.00 -8.33
CA LEU A 273 -6.36 -18.36 -8.82
C LEU A 273 -6.34 -16.86 -8.50
N VAL A 274 -7.48 -16.19 -8.68
CA VAL A 274 -7.63 -14.78 -8.34
C VAL A 274 -7.50 -14.57 -6.83
N ILE A 275 -8.15 -15.44 -6.03
CA ILE A 275 -8.08 -15.38 -4.56
C ILE A 275 -6.65 -15.62 -4.08
N ASN A 276 -5.92 -16.60 -4.63
CA ASN A 276 -4.51 -16.81 -4.30
C ASN A 276 -3.65 -15.58 -4.58
N SER A 277 -3.86 -14.91 -5.71
CA SER A 277 -3.17 -13.65 -6.00
C SER A 277 -3.48 -12.57 -4.95
N LEU A 278 -4.73 -12.43 -4.52
CA LEU A 278 -5.12 -11.50 -3.45
C LEU A 278 -4.48 -11.84 -2.11
N ILE A 279 -4.36 -13.12 -1.76
CA ILE A 279 -3.68 -13.58 -0.54
C ILE A 279 -2.20 -13.25 -0.59
N MET A 280 -1.51 -13.50 -1.72
CA MET A 280 -0.09 -13.17 -1.90
C MET A 280 0.17 -11.66 -1.72
N MET A 281 -0.66 -10.81 -2.33
CA MET A 281 -0.54 -9.36 -2.20
C MET A 281 -0.80 -8.90 -0.76
N SER A 282 -1.84 -9.44 -0.13
CA SER A 282 -2.20 -9.11 1.25
C SER A 282 -1.12 -9.54 2.24
N PHE A 283 -0.47 -10.69 2.02
CA PHE A 283 0.69 -11.13 2.79
C PHE A 283 1.81 -10.10 2.73
N VAL A 284 2.17 -9.63 1.53
CA VAL A 284 3.22 -8.62 1.35
C VAL A 284 2.84 -7.30 2.03
N LYS A 285 1.61 -6.85 1.87
CA LYS A 285 1.10 -5.62 2.50
C LYS A 285 1.16 -5.68 4.02
N VAL A 286 0.64 -6.73 4.60
CA VAL A 286 0.62 -6.94 6.06
C VAL A 286 2.04 -7.00 6.61
N TRP A 287 2.95 -7.68 5.91
CA TRP A 287 4.37 -7.74 6.29
C TRP A 287 5.01 -6.35 6.29
N VAL A 288 4.83 -5.56 5.23
CA VAL A 288 5.39 -4.20 5.10
C VAL A 288 4.89 -3.30 6.22
N LEU A 289 3.60 -3.35 6.53
CA LEU A 289 2.99 -2.54 7.58
C LEU A 289 3.48 -2.93 8.97
N LEU A 290 3.52 -4.23 9.31
CA LEU A 290 4.06 -4.70 10.59
C LEU A 290 5.56 -4.46 10.72
N PHE A 291 6.32 -4.57 9.62
CA PHE A 291 7.73 -4.21 9.61
C PHE A 291 7.92 -2.72 9.91
N GLY A 292 7.12 -1.85 9.28
CA GLY A 292 7.11 -0.40 9.53
C GLY A 292 6.77 -0.07 10.98
N ALA A 293 5.71 -0.69 11.51
CA ALA A 293 5.31 -0.53 12.91
C ALA A 293 6.41 -0.98 13.88
N ARG A 294 6.99 -2.17 13.65
CA ARG A 294 8.14 -2.67 14.43
C ARG A 294 9.31 -1.71 14.42
N TYR A 295 9.69 -1.23 13.23
CA TYR A 295 10.83 -0.34 13.05
C TYR A 295 10.67 0.95 13.86
N LEU A 296 9.52 1.61 13.75
CA LEU A 296 9.27 2.88 14.42
C LEU A 296 9.09 2.71 15.93
N LEU A 297 8.34 1.72 16.41
CA LEU A 297 8.14 1.48 17.83
C LEU A 297 9.43 1.01 18.53
N ALA A 298 10.25 0.17 17.86
CA ALA A 298 11.54 -0.23 18.41
C ALA A 298 12.49 0.96 18.59
N ASP A 299 12.50 1.90 17.65
CA ASP A 299 13.28 3.13 17.76
C ASP A 299 12.73 4.08 18.82
N ALA A 300 11.41 4.28 18.86
CA ALA A 300 10.75 5.12 19.87
C ALA A 300 11.07 4.67 21.31
N PHE A 301 10.88 3.40 21.58
CA PHE A 301 11.09 2.83 22.93
C PHE A 301 12.52 2.32 23.16
N LYS A 302 13.44 2.55 22.21
CA LYS A 302 14.85 2.11 22.28
C LYS A 302 15.02 0.61 22.56
N ILE A 303 14.14 -0.21 21.99
CA ILE A 303 14.14 -1.66 22.16
C ILE A 303 15.20 -2.26 21.23
N LYS A 304 16.29 -2.83 21.81
CA LYS A 304 17.39 -3.41 21.04
C LYS A 304 16.96 -4.58 20.15
N ASN A 305 16.05 -5.42 20.63
CA ASN A 305 15.48 -6.54 19.88
C ASN A 305 13.97 -6.36 19.74
N GLY A 306 13.55 -5.65 18.68
CA GLY A 306 12.14 -5.37 18.38
C GLY A 306 11.31 -6.58 17.92
N ASN A 307 11.85 -7.82 17.95
CA ASN A 307 11.16 -9.02 17.44
C ASN A 307 9.86 -9.33 18.21
N LYS A 308 9.74 -8.91 19.45
CA LYS A 308 8.51 -9.11 20.26
C LYS A 308 7.38 -8.15 19.86
N ILE A 309 7.68 -6.99 19.27
CA ILE A 309 6.69 -5.96 18.92
C ILE A 309 5.64 -6.50 17.92
N PRO A 310 5.99 -7.14 16.79
CA PRO A 310 5.00 -7.70 15.88
C PRO A 310 4.10 -8.73 16.54
N PHE A 311 4.62 -9.54 17.46
CA PHE A 311 3.85 -10.53 18.19
C PHE A 311 2.78 -9.88 19.08
N VAL A 312 3.17 -8.88 19.87
CA VAL A 312 2.23 -8.12 20.72
C VAL A 312 1.17 -7.40 19.88
N LEU A 313 1.60 -6.72 18.81
CA LEU A 313 0.66 -6.06 17.89
C LEU A 313 -0.31 -7.07 17.24
N SER A 314 0.18 -8.26 16.87
CA SER A 314 -0.66 -9.31 16.28
C SER A 314 -1.74 -9.81 17.23
N ILE A 315 -1.44 -9.94 18.53
CA ILE A 315 -2.46 -10.28 19.53
C ILE A 315 -3.55 -9.20 19.58
N LEU A 316 -3.17 -7.93 19.62
CA LEU A 316 -4.12 -6.81 19.62
C LEU A 316 -4.97 -6.79 18.33
N ILE A 317 -4.36 -7.07 17.18
CA ILE A 317 -5.05 -7.14 15.88
C ILE A 317 -6.04 -8.30 15.86
N VAL A 318 -5.68 -9.48 16.39
CA VAL A 318 -6.60 -10.63 16.47
C VAL A 318 -7.78 -10.32 17.38
N ILE A 319 -7.53 -9.71 18.55
CA ILE A 319 -8.61 -9.25 19.43
C ILE A 319 -9.53 -8.27 18.69
N ALA A 320 -8.96 -7.31 17.95
CA ALA A 320 -9.75 -6.39 17.15
C ALA A 320 -10.57 -7.11 16.05
N LEU A 321 -10.02 -8.14 15.39
CA LEU A 321 -10.74 -8.95 14.41
C LEU A 321 -11.93 -9.73 15.03
N MET A 322 -11.83 -10.15 16.29
CA MET A 322 -12.92 -10.85 16.99
C MET A 322 -14.09 -9.92 17.36
N PHE A 323 -13.76 -8.69 17.77
CA PHE A 323 -14.77 -7.78 18.35
C PHE A 323 -15.20 -6.66 17.42
N PHE A 324 -14.35 -6.22 16.50
CA PHE A 324 -14.61 -5.08 15.62
C PHE A 324 -15.24 -5.54 14.31
N ALA A 325 -16.40 -5.02 14.01
CA ALA A 325 -17.09 -5.22 12.74
C ALA A 325 -17.61 -6.63 12.48
N LYS A 326 -18.65 -7.01 13.21
CA LYS A 326 -19.43 -8.24 12.92
C LYS A 326 -20.01 -8.24 11.51
N ASN A 327 -20.31 -7.04 10.94
CA ASN A 327 -20.84 -6.87 9.60
C ASN A 327 -19.82 -6.17 8.70
N TYR A 328 -19.45 -6.81 7.58
CA TYR A 328 -18.47 -6.29 6.63
C TYR A 328 -18.95 -5.01 5.90
N ILE A 329 -20.24 -4.89 5.62
CA ILE A 329 -20.81 -3.70 4.96
C ILE A 329 -20.63 -2.47 5.88
N THR A 330 -20.97 -2.61 7.16
CA THR A 330 -20.76 -1.54 8.16
C THR A 330 -19.28 -1.17 8.31
N PHE A 331 -18.40 -2.16 8.22
CA PHE A 331 -16.96 -1.91 8.24
C PHE A 331 -16.48 -1.12 7.00
N LEU A 332 -17.00 -1.44 5.80
CA LEU A 332 -16.67 -0.70 4.59
C LEU A 332 -17.18 0.75 4.66
N ASP A 333 -18.38 0.95 5.19
CA ASP A 333 -18.95 2.30 5.37
C ASP A 333 -18.11 3.12 6.36
N PHE A 334 -17.76 2.57 7.54
CA PHE A 334 -16.86 3.19 8.49
C PHE A 334 -15.51 3.57 7.85
N ARG A 335 -14.95 2.69 7.03
CA ARG A 335 -13.70 2.95 6.32
C ARG A 335 -13.82 4.12 5.35
N GLN A 336 -14.94 4.23 4.63
CA GLN A 336 -15.16 5.27 3.63
C GLN A 336 -15.53 6.62 4.24
N THR A 337 -16.30 6.62 5.32
CA THR A 337 -16.82 7.84 5.94
C THR A 337 -15.87 8.46 6.96
N ILE A 338 -15.05 7.64 7.64
CA ILE A 338 -14.17 8.10 8.71
C ILE A 338 -12.71 7.87 8.39
N ILE A 339 -12.31 6.64 8.03
CA ILE A 339 -10.88 6.31 7.93
C ILE A 339 -10.24 7.03 6.74
N ILE A 340 -10.84 6.96 5.57
CA ILE A 340 -10.27 7.58 4.37
C ILE A 340 -10.19 9.10 4.52
N PRO A 341 -11.28 9.84 4.80
CA PRO A 341 -11.24 11.30 4.78
C PRO A 341 -10.50 11.94 5.95
N TYR A 342 -10.40 11.27 7.10
CA TYR A 342 -9.79 11.87 8.29
C TYR A 342 -8.46 11.20 8.67
N VAL A 343 -8.43 9.89 8.86
CA VAL A 343 -7.24 9.19 9.34
C VAL A 343 -6.18 9.13 8.25
N ASN A 344 -6.53 8.60 7.06
CA ASN A 344 -5.55 8.49 5.98
C ASN A 344 -5.08 9.87 5.49
N LEU A 345 -5.98 10.85 5.37
CA LEU A 345 -5.60 12.22 4.99
C LEU A 345 -4.56 12.80 5.97
N THR A 346 -4.77 12.61 7.26
CA THR A 346 -3.86 13.12 8.30
C THR A 346 -2.50 12.45 8.21
N PHE A 347 -2.44 11.11 8.18
CA PHE A 347 -1.17 10.37 8.23
C PHE A 347 -0.45 10.30 6.89
N GLU A 348 -1.16 10.36 5.75
CA GLU A 348 -0.55 10.23 4.43
C GLU A 348 -0.35 11.58 3.73
N ILE A 349 -1.03 12.65 4.14
CA ILE A 349 -0.86 13.97 3.52
C ILE A 349 -0.40 15.00 4.55
N ILE A 350 -1.22 15.29 5.56
CA ILE A 350 -0.98 16.45 6.44
C ILE A 350 0.36 16.32 7.16
N ILE A 351 0.59 15.23 7.90
CA ILE A 351 1.82 15.04 8.68
C ILE A 351 3.06 14.94 7.76
N PRO A 352 3.08 14.12 6.68
CA PRO A 352 4.23 14.06 5.79
C PRO A 352 4.58 15.40 5.14
N PHE A 353 3.57 16.16 4.68
CA PHE A 353 3.84 17.47 4.07
C PHE A 353 4.38 18.49 5.09
N LEU A 354 3.87 18.49 6.33
CA LEU A 354 4.45 19.30 7.41
C LEU A 354 5.91 18.91 7.68
N LEU A 355 6.22 17.63 7.73
CA LEU A 355 7.59 17.14 7.89
C LEU A 355 8.52 17.61 6.75
N ILE A 356 8.04 17.58 5.51
CA ILE A 356 8.79 18.02 4.34
C ILE A 356 9.05 19.54 4.42
N ILE A 357 8.05 20.33 4.76
CA ILE A 357 8.19 21.79 4.92
C ILE A 357 9.24 22.10 6.00
N ILE A 358 9.14 21.47 7.18
CA ILE A 358 10.12 21.64 8.27
C ILE A 358 11.53 21.23 7.81
N ALA A 359 11.66 20.13 7.08
CA ALA A 359 12.93 19.62 6.58
C ALA A 359 13.58 20.60 5.57
N ILE A 360 12.78 21.16 4.67
CA ILE A 360 13.26 22.17 3.68
C ILE A 360 13.71 23.45 4.40
N ILE A 361 12.89 23.98 5.33
CA ILE A 361 13.23 25.18 6.10
C ILE A 361 14.55 24.97 6.85
N ARG A 362 14.71 23.85 7.55
CA ARG A 362 15.96 23.54 8.26
C ARG A 362 17.17 23.39 7.34
N LYS A 363 17.00 22.82 6.16
CA LYS A 363 18.06 22.72 5.16
C LYS A 363 18.50 24.11 4.71
N ILE A 364 17.57 25.02 4.42
CA ILE A 364 17.86 26.41 4.03
C ILE A 364 18.64 27.13 5.16
N ILE A 365 18.16 27.04 6.40
CA ILE A 365 18.83 27.66 7.56
C ILE A 365 20.27 27.13 7.74
N ARG A 366 20.52 25.84 7.51
CA ARG A 366 21.87 25.26 7.59
C ARG A 366 22.80 25.82 6.50
N ILE A 367 22.28 25.95 5.28
CA ILE A 367 23.06 26.53 4.15
C ILE A 367 23.40 27.96 4.46
N MET A 368 22.49 28.76 4.99
CA MET A 368 22.71 30.15 5.36
C MET A 368 23.73 30.34 6.50
N LYS A 369 23.78 29.41 7.46
CA LYS A 369 24.72 29.46 8.60
C LYS A 369 26.11 28.87 8.28
N ALA A 370 26.28 28.16 7.18
CA ALA A 370 27.54 27.52 6.81
C ALA A 370 28.68 28.54 6.49
N PRO A 371 28.47 29.66 5.77
CA PRO A 371 29.50 30.64 5.50
C PRO A 371 29.99 31.36 6.77
N ALA A 372 29.09 31.79 7.66
CA ALA A 372 29.44 32.46 8.93
C ALA A 372 30.33 31.62 9.87
N ARG A 373 30.24 30.28 9.77
CA ARG A 373 31.06 29.36 10.57
C ARG A 373 32.49 29.22 10.00
N ARG A 374 32.69 29.41 8.71
CA ARG A 374 34.01 29.42 8.07
C ARG A 374 34.80 30.70 8.40
N GLU A 375 34.13 31.84 8.40
CA GLU A 375 34.75 33.11 8.80
C GLU A 375 35.21 33.12 10.26
N ASN A 376 34.37 32.60 11.19
CA ASN A 376 34.71 32.52 12.62
C ASN A 376 35.86 31.53 12.93
N ILE A 377 36.11 30.52 12.09
CA ILE A 377 37.26 29.61 12.27
C ILE A 377 38.55 30.26 11.77
N LEU A 378 38.49 31.05 10.73
CA LEU A 378 39.64 31.76 10.19
C LEU A 378 40.11 32.93 11.09
N THR A 379 39.15 33.60 11.75
CA THR A 379 39.45 34.67 12.73
C THR A 379 39.92 34.19 14.09
N GLN A 380 39.78 32.90 14.42
CA GLN A 380 40.33 32.30 15.64
C GLN A 380 41.71 31.63 15.43
N SER A 381 42.20 31.56 14.19
CA SER A 381 43.49 31.00 13.83
C SER A 381 44.57 32.05 13.52
N GLU A 382 44.21 33.33 13.59
CA GLU A 382 45.10 34.48 13.65
C GLU A 382 45.29 34.97 15.11
#